data_f02d2e800c5a9a7fb8b60a0a9976672d
#
_entry.id   f02d2e800c5a9a7fb8b60a0a9976672d
#
_cell.length_a   1.000
_cell.length_b   1.000
_cell.length_c   1.000
_cell.angle_alpha   90.00
_cell.angle_beta   90.00
_cell.angle_gamma   90.00
#
_symmetry.space_group_name_H-M   'P 1'
#
loop_
_entity.id
_entity.type
_entity.pdbx_description
1 polymer ?
#
loop_
_entity_poly.entity_id
_entity_poly.type
_entity_poly.pdbx_seq_one_letter_code
_entity_poly.pdbx_strand_id
1 'polypeptide(L)'
;MFLINSKTVNEINTKMFYGWIIVLIGGLGIFSSGAGQSHTFSAFLPIITKELNISSTSISTAYMIATLVAAFLLPRMGKFVDKFGPRIVLITTIILLGFGCLLFGAASNFFMLALGFGFLRFFGQGSLMLCSSNIVTQWFDKKRGFALGLMGLGFAISMGLHPPISNYLIEVYGWRMAWVIIGFSTWIIMLPPLIFLAVNKPEDVNMLPDGAEKITNEKNTKSKIIGLNLSEALKEKCFYILAFSFFSISMLVTALHFFQVTILNEYFNLSSQIATTLFIP
;
A
#
# COMPACT_ATOMS: atom_id res chain seq x y z
N MET A 1 17.16 11.58 -13.12
CA MET A 1 18.43 10.91 -13.43
C MET A 1 18.22 9.42 -13.16
N PHE A 2 18.25 8.61 -14.21
CA PHE A 2 18.05 7.15 -14.08
C PHE A 2 19.36 6.53 -13.57
N LEU A 3 19.34 5.92 -12.39
CA LEU A 3 20.50 5.15 -11.91
C LEU A 3 20.64 3.81 -12.64
N ILE A 4 19.54 3.33 -13.27
CA ILE A 4 19.59 2.09 -14.04
C ILE A 4 20.03 2.40 -15.47
N ASN A 5 21.05 1.68 -15.93
CA ASN A 5 21.51 1.79 -17.32
C ASN A 5 20.50 1.05 -18.23
N SER A 6 20.09 1.69 -19.31
CA SER A 6 19.21 1.05 -20.32
C SER A 6 19.80 -0.27 -20.86
N LYS A 7 21.11 -0.45 -20.84
CA LYS A 7 21.78 -1.71 -21.17
C LYS A 7 21.38 -2.82 -20.22
N THR A 8 21.39 -2.59 -18.91
CA THR A 8 21.01 -3.60 -17.89
C THR A 8 19.55 -4.01 -18.05
N VAL A 9 18.65 -3.04 -18.30
CA VAL A 9 17.23 -3.34 -18.55
C VAL A 9 17.08 -4.21 -19.81
N ASN A 10 17.79 -3.88 -20.89
CA ASN A 10 17.76 -4.65 -22.13
C ASN A 10 18.34 -6.07 -21.94
N GLU A 11 19.44 -6.23 -21.21
CA GLU A 11 20.03 -7.53 -20.90
C GLU A 11 19.05 -8.42 -20.12
N ILE A 12 18.34 -7.87 -19.13
CA ILE A 12 17.31 -8.60 -18.41
C ILE A 12 16.14 -8.96 -19.34
N ASN A 13 15.74 -8.03 -20.19
CA ASN A 13 14.62 -8.23 -21.11
C ASN A 13 14.88 -9.30 -22.16
N THR A 14 16.14 -9.65 -22.47
CA THR A 14 16.45 -10.81 -23.34
C THR A 14 16.07 -12.14 -22.72
N LYS A 15 16.02 -12.23 -21.38
CA LYS A 15 15.69 -13.45 -20.63
C LYS A 15 14.23 -13.49 -20.19
N MET A 16 13.69 -12.35 -19.78
CA MET A 16 12.29 -12.23 -19.37
C MET A 16 11.83 -10.76 -19.53
N PHE A 17 10.57 -10.56 -19.85
CA PHE A 17 10.00 -9.22 -19.95
C PHE A 17 10.20 -8.41 -18.64
N TYR A 18 10.84 -7.25 -18.74
CA TYR A 18 11.21 -6.42 -17.59
C TYR A 18 10.01 -5.98 -16.75
N GLY A 19 8.83 -5.89 -17.34
CA GLY A 19 7.58 -5.58 -16.63
C GLY A 19 7.31 -6.49 -15.42
N TRP A 20 7.82 -7.73 -15.40
CA TRP A 20 7.68 -8.63 -14.24
C TRP A 20 8.50 -8.17 -13.03
N ILE A 21 9.64 -7.50 -13.25
CA ILE A 21 10.40 -6.86 -12.17
C ILE A 21 9.58 -5.70 -11.59
N ILE A 22 8.88 -4.95 -12.44
CA ILE A 22 7.98 -3.89 -11.98
C ILE A 22 6.80 -4.45 -11.19
N VAL A 23 6.26 -5.62 -11.58
CA VAL A 23 5.24 -6.33 -10.78
C VAL A 23 5.78 -6.71 -9.40
N LEU A 24 7.01 -7.21 -9.32
CA LEU A 24 7.66 -7.51 -8.04
C LEU A 24 7.81 -6.24 -7.19
N ILE A 25 8.28 -5.13 -7.77
CA ILE A 25 8.40 -3.84 -7.08
C ILE A 25 7.02 -3.36 -6.60
N GLY A 26 5.99 -3.46 -7.44
CA GLY A 26 4.62 -3.15 -7.06
C GLY A 26 4.12 -4.02 -5.90
N GLY A 27 4.41 -5.33 -5.94
CA GLY A 27 4.10 -6.29 -4.88
C GLY A 27 4.79 -5.96 -3.56
N LEU A 28 6.08 -5.59 -3.60
CA LEU A 28 6.82 -5.11 -2.42
C LEU A 28 6.23 -3.80 -1.87
N GLY A 29 5.74 -2.91 -2.75
CA GLY A 29 5.04 -1.70 -2.35
C GLY A 29 3.72 -2.02 -1.62
N ILE A 30 2.92 -2.94 -2.16
CA ILE A 30 1.69 -3.42 -1.50
C ILE A 30 2.03 -4.11 -0.17
N PHE A 31 3.06 -4.94 -0.12
CA PHE A 31 3.54 -5.55 1.13
C PHE A 31 3.93 -4.49 2.17
N SER A 32 4.75 -3.52 1.79
CA SER A 32 5.21 -2.44 2.68
C SER A 32 4.08 -1.52 3.14
N SER A 33 2.97 -1.44 2.38
CA SER A 33 1.77 -0.71 2.79
C SER A 33 1.13 -1.28 4.06
N GLY A 34 1.48 -2.51 4.42
CA GLY A 34 1.02 -3.20 5.62
C GLY A 34 1.21 -2.39 6.90
N ALA A 35 2.27 -1.59 7.00
CA ALA A 35 2.47 -0.67 8.11
C ALA A 35 1.31 0.33 8.31
N GLY A 36 0.56 0.67 7.27
CA GLY A 36 -0.62 1.54 7.33
C GLY A 36 -1.97 0.82 7.33
N GLN A 37 -1.97 -0.52 7.37
CA GLN A 37 -3.18 -1.33 7.26
C GLN A 37 -3.79 -1.72 8.61
N SER A 38 -5.10 -1.96 8.61
CA SER A 38 -5.88 -2.30 9.80
C SER A 38 -5.40 -3.59 10.50
N HIS A 39 -4.96 -4.59 9.75
CA HIS A 39 -4.46 -5.83 10.30
C HIS A 39 -3.18 -5.65 11.14
N THR A 40 -2.29 -4.73 10.76
CA THR A 40 -1.10 -4.42 11.56
C THR A 40 -1.47 -3.71 12.86
N PHE A 41 -2.36 -2.71 12.81
CA PHE A 41 -2.79 -2.00 14.01
C PHE A 41 -3.46 -2.91 15.04
N SER A 42 -4.14 -3.97 14.61
CA SER A 42 -4.84 -4.92 15.49
C SER A 42 -3.94 -5.47 16.60
N ALA A 43 -2.67 -5.77 16.30
CA ALA A 43 -1.71 -6.27 17.28
C ALA A 43 -1.32 -5.22 18.33
N PHE A 44 -1.40 -3.94 17.99
CA PHE A 44 -0.97 -2.84 18.86
C PHE A 44 -2.09 -2.27 19.73
N LEU A 45 -3.38 -2.43 19.33
CA LEU A 45 -4.51 -1.81 20.02
C LEU A 45 -4.58 -2.13 21.51
N PRO A 46 -4.48 -3.40 21.95
CA PRO A 46 -4.64 -3.74 23.36
C PRO A 46 -3.58 -3.06 24.25
N ILE A 47 -2.33 -2.99 23.77
CA ILE A 47 -1.23 -2.42 24.55
C ILE A 47 -1.26 -0.88 24.55
N ILE A 48 -1.60 -0.25 23.42
CA ILE A 48 -1.71 1.20 23.31
C ILE A 48 -2.86 1.71 24.20
N THR A 49 -4.01 1.05 24.15
CA THR A 49 -5.19 1.36 24.98
C THR A 49 -4.82 1.35 26.47
N LYS A 50 -4.11 0.30 26.90
CA LYS A 50 -3.71 0.14 28.29
C LYS A 50 -2.65 1.14 28.72
N GLU A 51 -1.60 1.33 27.91
CA GLU A 51 -0.44 2.17 28.29
C GLU A 51 -0.73 3.66 28.23
N LEU A 52 -1.46 4.12 27.22
CA LEU A 52 -1.81 5.54 27.09
C LEU A 52 -3.11 5.90 27.84
N ASN A 53 -3.78 4.91 28.44
CA ASN A 53 -5.08 5.08 29.11
C ASN A 53 -6.12 5.78 28.22
N ILE A 54 -6.17 5.37 26.94
CA ILE A 54 -7.09 5.91 25.94
C ILE A 54 -8.12 4.84 25.62
N SER A 55 -9.41 5.19 25.61
CA SER A 55 -10.46 4.23 25.30
C SER A 55 -10.35 3.71 23.84
N SER A 56 -10.74 2.45 23.63
CA SER A 56 -10.82 1.85 22.29
C SER A 56 -11.70 2.67 21.35
N THR A 57 -12.77 3.27 21.87
CA THR A 57 -13.65 4.18 21.09
C THR A 57 -12.89 5.42 20.61
N SER A 58 -12.08 6.05 21.48
CA SER A 58 -11.29 7.23 21.11
C SER A 58 -10.25 6.87 20.03
N ILE A 59 -9.56 5.73 20.18
CA ILE A 59 -8.59 5.26 19.18
C ILE A 59 -9.27 4.99 17.83
N SER A 60 -10.43 4.31 17.85
CA SER A 60 -11.21 4.04 16.64
C SER A 60 -11.71 5.32 15.97
N THR A 61 -12.11 6.32 16.74
CA THR A 61 -12.52 7.64 16.24
C THR A 61 -11.36 8.35 15.58
N ALA A 62 -10.17 8.34 16.20
CA ALA A 62 -8.95 8.90 15.61
C ALA A 62 -8.60 8.20 14.28
N TYR A 63 -8.65 6.87 14.26
CA TYR A 63 -8.42 6.06 13.06
C TYR A 63 -9.44 6.35 11.95
N MET A 64 -10.73 6.48 12.30
CA MET A 64 -11.80 6.85 11.35
C MET A 64 -11.55 8.22 10.73
N ILE A 65 -11.29 9.24 11.56
CA ILE A 65 -11.01 10.61 11.07
C ILE A 65 -9.78 10.61 10.19
N ALA A 66 -8.69 9.95 10.61
CA ALA A 66 -7.47 9.81 9.84
C ALA A 66 -7.72 9.16 8.47
N THR A 67 -8.54 8.13 8.41
CA THR A 67 -8.91 7.43 7.18
C THR A 67 -9.73 8.33 6.26
N LEU A 68 -10.70 9.07 6.77
CA LEU A 68 -11.49 10.03 6.00
C LEU A 68 -10.62 11.15 5.42
N VAL A 69 -9.76 11.75 6.23
CA VAL A 69 -8.81 12.78 5.76
C VAL A 69 -7.89 12.22 4.68
N ALA A 70 -7.35 11.01 4.87
CA ALA A 70 -6.52 10.35 3.86
C ALA A 70 -7.29 10.14 2.55
N ALA A 71 -8.54 9.70 2.60
CA ALA A 71 -9.38 9.49 1.43
C ALA A 71 -9.61 10.80 0.65
N PHE A 72 -9.89 11.93 1.34
CA PHE A 72 -10.04 13.24 0.70
C PHE A 72 -8.74 13.80 0.08
N LEU A 73 -7.60 13.42 0.63
CA LEU A 73 -6.29 13.84 0.11
C LEU A 73 -5.79 12.94 -1.04
N LEU A 74 -6.26 11.70 -1.13
CA LEU A 74 -5.75 10.71 -2.10
C LEU A 74 -5.88 11.15 -3.58
N PRO A 75 -6.94 11.84 -4.04
CA PRO A 75 -7.00 12.34 -5.42
C PRO A 75 -5.86 13.33 -5.77
N ARG A 76 -5.31 14.05 -4.77
CA ARG A 76 -4.13 14.89 -4.99
C ARG A 76 -2.87 14.06 -5.27
N MET A 77 -2.77 12.89 -4.63
CA MET A 77 -1.65 11.96 -4.89
C MET A 77 -1.66 11.47 -6.34
N GLY A 78 -2.83 11.19 -6.93
CA GLY A 78 -2.96 10.88 -8.35
C GLY A 78 -2.35 11.96 -9.24
N LYS A 79 -2.65 13.24 -8.97
CA LYS A 79 -2.06 14.37 -9.71
C LYS A 79 -0.54 14.47 -9.55
N PHE A 80 0.01 14.10 -8.38
CA PHE A 80 1.47 14.04 -8.19
C PHE A 80 2.09 12.91 -9.01
N VAL A 81 1.44 11.75 -9.08
CA VAL A 81 1.88 10.63 -9.93
C VAL A 81 1.89 11.04 -11.40
N ASP A 82 0.85 11.71 -11.88
CA ASP A 82 0.76 12.19 -13.25
C ASP A 82 1.87 13.21 -13.58
N LYS A 83 2.22 14.08 -12.62
CA LYS A 83 3.20 15.16 -12.82
C LYS A 83 4.64 14.67 -12.68
N PHE A 84 4.96 13.84 -11.70
CA PHE A 84 6.34 13.48 -11.34
C PHE A 84 6.70 12.03 -11.72
N GLY A 85 5.72 11.25 -12.14
CA GLY A 85 5.86 9.82 -12.42
C GLY A 85 5.80 8.96 -11.17
N PRO A 86 5.35 7.69 -11.31
CA PRO A 86 5.10 6.81 -10.17
C PRO A 86 6.36 6.48 -9.36
N ARG A 87 7.54 6.40 -9.97
CA ARG A 87 8.80 6.08 -9.27
C ARG A 87 9.16 7.11 -8.21
N ILE A 88 9.17 8.40 -8.57
CA ILE A 88 9.56 9.47 -7.63
C ILE A 88 8.53 9.55 -6.50
N VAL A 89 7.26 9.44 -6.83
CA VAL A 89 6.18 9.49 -5.85
C VAL A 89 6.24 8.27 -4.91
N LEU A 90 6.56 7.07 -5.40
CA LEU A 90 6.78 5.89 -4.57
C LEU A 90 7.95 6.08 -3.59
N ILE A 91 9.10 6.59 -4.07
CA ILE A 91 10.25 6.87 -3.21
C ILE A 91 9.89 7.86 -2.09
N THR A 92 9.24 8.96 -2.45
CA THR A 92 8.81 9.96 -1.47
C THR A 92 7.79 9.38 -0.49
N THR A 93 6.83 8.62 -0.99
CA THR A 93 5.78 7.99 -0.18
C THR A 93 6.36 7.00 0.84
N ILE A 94 7.31 6.15 0.43
CA ILE A 94 7.90 5.16 1.34
C ILE A 94 8.79 5.82 2.40
N ILE A 95 9.50 6.90 2.04
CA ILE A 95 10.28 7.68 3.00
C ILE A 95 9.34 8.29 4.05
N LEU A 96 8.25 8.92 3.61
CA LEU A 96 7.27 9.53 4.51
C LEU A 96 6.49 8.50 5.34
N LEU A 97 6.25 7.31 4.79
CA LEU A 97 5.65 6.20 5.53
C LEU A 97 6.55 5.75 6.70
N GLY A 98 7.85 5.56 6.45
CA GLY A 98 8.80 5.22 7.51
C GLY A 98 8.85 6.29 8.60
N PHE A 99 8.89 7.58 8.24
CA PHE A 99 8.77 8.66 9.23
C PHE A 99 7.43 8.62 9.96
N GLY A 100 6.34 8.28 9.30
CA GLY A 100 5.03 8.05 9.93
C GLY A 100 5.07 6.94 10.97
N CYS A 101 5.80 5.84 10.71
CA CYS A 101 6.02 4.76 11.68
C CYS A 101 6.81 5.28 12.91
N LEU A 102 7.88 6.05 12.70
CA LEU A 102 8.66 6.64 13.79
C LEU A 102 7.79 7.59 14.65
N LEU A 103 7.01 8.44 14.00
CA LEU A 103 6.08 9.35 14.66
C LEU A 103 5.04 8.59 15.49
N PHE A 104 4.48 7.52 14.94
CA PHE A 104 3.50 6.68 15.63
C PHE A 104 4.12 5.98 16.85
N GLY A 105 5.32 5.45 16.71
CA GLY A 105 6.07 4.84 17.82
C GLY A 105 6.45 5.83 18.93
N ALA A 106 6.64 7.11 18.59
CA ALA A 106 6.93 8.18 19.54
C ALA A 106 5.67 8.76 20.22
N ALA A 107 4.46 8.26 19.88
CA ALA A 107 3.22 8.83 20.41
C ALA A 107 3.12 8.64 21.92
N SER A 108 2.93 9.76 22.63
CA SER A 108 2.76 9.85 24.09
C SER A 108 1.36 10.29 24.51
N ASN A 109 0.56 10.75 23.56
CA ASN A 109 -0.79 11.24 23.81
C ASN A 109 -1.71 10.99 22.59
N PHE A 110 -3.00 11.25 22.80
CA PHE A 110 -4.03 11.06 21.77
C PHE A 110 -3.75 11.83 20.47
N PHE A 111 -3.27 13.09 20.57
CA PHE A 111 -3.02 13.91 19.39
C PHE A 111 -1.89 13.36 18.51
N MET A 112 -0.78 12.96 19.14
CA MET A 112 0.33 12.33 18.40
C MET A 112 -0.09 11.01 17.78
N LEU A 113 -0.90 10.22 18.48
CA LEU A 113 -1.44 8.97 17.96
C LEU A 113 -2.34 9.23 16.74
N ALA A 114 -3.26 10.20 16.82
CA ALA A 114 -4.15 10.56 15.72
C ALA A 114 -3.39 11.08 14.50
N LEU A 115 -2.35 11.90 14.72
CA LEU A 115 -1.48 12.39 13.66
C LEU A 115 -0.71 11.23 13.01
N GLY A 116 -0.17 10.32 13.80
CA GLY A 116 0.50 9.13 13.31
C GLY A 116 -0.42 8.24 12.48
N PHE A 117 -1.67 8.01 12.92
CA PHE A 117 -2.68 7.33 12.08
C PHE A 117 -2.88 8.05 10.74
N GLY A 118 -2.95 9.39 10.75
CA GLY A 118 -3.09 10.18 9.52
C GLY A 118 -1.95 9.91 8.53
N PHE A 119 -0.71 9.94 8.98
CA PHE A 119 0.46 9.63 8.16
C PHE A 119 0.43 8.19 7.64
N LEU A 120 0.21 7.22 8.51
CA LEU A 120 0.22 5.81 8.15
C LEU A 120 -0.92 5.45 7.20
N ARG A 121 -2.12 6.01 7.39
CA ARG A 121 -3.27 5.79 6.50
C ARG A 121 -3.07 6.44 5.14
N PHE A 122 -2.58 7.68 5.11
CA PHE A 122 -2.40 8.39 3.85
C PHE A 122 -1.23 7.82 3.04
N PHE A 123 -0.05 7.67 3.63
CA PHE A 123 1.13 7.19 2.90
C PHE A 123 1.13 5.66 2.73
N GLY A 124 0.76 4.90 3.74
CA GLY A 124 0.75 3.44 3.69
C GLY A 124 -0.41 2.90 2.87
N GLN A 125 -1.62 2.95 3.40
CA GLN A 125 -2.77 2.34 2.71
C GLN A 125 -3.15 3.08 1.44
N GLY A 126 -3.23 4.41 1.46
CA GLY A 126 -3.71 5.18 0.32
C GLY A 126 -2.65 5.29 -0.79
N SER A 127 -1.62 6.11 -0.53
CA SER A 127 -0.68 6.54 -1.56
C SER A 127 0.20 5.42 -2.08
N LEU A 128 0.73 4.57 -1.19
CA LEU A 128 1.63 3.49 -1.61
C LEU A 128 0.91 2.44 -2.45
N MET A 129 -0.33 2.08 -2.10
CA MET A 129 -1.15 1.17 -2.92
C MET A 129 -1.50 1.78 -4.28
N LEU A 130 -1.92 3.05 -4.30
CA LEU A 130 -2.22 3.76 -5.55
C LEU A 130 -1.02 3.81 -6.49
N CYS A 131 0.15 4.21 -5.97
CA CYS A 131 1.35 4.36 -6.77
C CYS A 131 1.92 3.02 -7.25
N SER A 132 1.83 1.97 -6.41
CA SER A 132 2.26 0.61 -6.75
C SER A 132 1.40 0.01 -7.87
N SER A 133 0.09 0.21 -7.82
CA SER A 133 -0.78 -0.24 -8.92
C SER A 133 -0.57 0.61 -10.19
N ASN A 134 -0.34 1.92 -10.04
CA ASN A 134 -0.10 2.80 -11.19
C ASN A 134 1.17 2.40 -11.96
N ILE A 135 2.31 2.16 -11.28
CA ILE A 135 3.55 1.79 -11.97
C ILE A 135 3.39 0.47 -12.74
N VAL A 136 2.67 -0.51 -12.19
CA VAL A 136 2.42 -1.78 -12.87
C VAL A 136 1.51 -1.59 -14.09
N THR A 137 0.47 -0.77 -13.98
CA THR A 137 -0.45 -0.53 -15.10
C THR A 137 0.18 0.21 -16.27
N GLN A 138 1.30 0.92 -16.08
CA GLN A 138 2.08 1.52 -17.17
C GLN A 138 2.79 0.48 -18.04
N TRP A 139 3.16 -0.67 -17.47
CA TRP A 139 3.94 -1.72 -18.13
C TRP A 139 3.10 -2.80 -18.80
N PHE A 140 1.81 -2.87 -18.46
CA PHE A 140 0.91 -3.91 -18.96
C PHE A 140 -0.37 -3.31 -19.53
N ASP A 141 -0.77 -3.80 -20.69
CA ASP A 141 -2.04 -3.47 -21.33
C ASP A 141 -2.95 -4.71 -21.42
N LYS A 142 -2.63 -5.68 -22.26
CA LYS A 142 -3.40 -6.92 -22.41
C LYS A 142 -3.36 -7.80 -21.17
N LYS A 143 -2.20 -7.87 -20.49
CA LYS A 143 -1.99 -8.71 -19.29
C LYS A 143 -2.17 -7.94 -17.99
N ARG A 144 -2.73 -6.71 -18.02
CA ARG A 144 -2.89 -5.82 -16.86
C ARG A 144 -3.59 -6.50 -15.68
N GLY A 145 -4.71 -7.18 -15.91
CA GLY A 145 -5.45 -7.86 -14.84
C GLY A 145 -4.62 -8.95 -14.15
N PHE A 146 -3.89 -9.76 -14.93
CA PHE A 146 -3.01 -10.78 -14.37
C PHE A 146 -1.83 -10.18 -13.58
N ALA A 147 -1.19 -9.14 -14.12
CA ALA A 147 -0.09 -8.44 -13.46
C ALA A 147 -0.51 -7.81 -12.13
N LEU A 148 -1.68 -7.15 -12.09
CA LEU A 148 -2.26 -6.60 -10.86
C LEU A 148 -2.66 -7.70 -9.86
N GLY A 149 -3.20 -8.83 -10.33
CA GLY A 149 -3.51 -9.98 -9.49
C GLY A 149 -2.25 -10.56 -8.82
N LEU A 150 -1.16 -10.74 -9.60
CA LEU A 150 0.12 -11.21 -9.06
C LEU A 150 0.73 -10.20 -8.07
N MET A 151 0.69 -8.91 -8.40
CA MET A 151 1.09 -7.85 -7.47
C MET A 151 0.27 -7.89 -6.16
N GLY A 152 -1.02 -8.23 -6.26
CA GLY A 152 -1.93 -8.35 -5.12
C GLY A 152 -1.53 -9.42 -4.10
N LEU A 153 -0.72 -10.42 -4.47
CA LEU A 153 -0.14 -11.38 -3.52
C LEU A 153 0.67 -10.69 -2.44
N GLY A 154 1.26 -9.53 -2.75
CA GLY A 154 1.93 -8.68 -1.75
C GLY A 154 1.02 -8.30 -0.58
N PHE A 155 -0.29 -8.11 -0.81
CA PHE A 155 -1.26 -7.84 0.25
C PHE A 155 -1.54 -9.08 1.11
N ALA A 156 -1.72 -10.25 0.50
CA ALA A 156 -1.93 -11.50 1.23
C ALA A 156 -0.72 -11.82 2.14
N ILE A 157 0.49 -11.69 1.60
CA ILE A 157 1.73 -11.87 2.36
C ILE A 157 1.84 -10.82 3.49
N SER A 158 1.48 -9.56 3.22
CA SER A 158 1.45 -8.50 4.22
C SER A 158 0.49 -8.83 5.37
N MET A 159 -0.71 -9.28 5.03
CA MET A 159 -1.73 -9.65 6.02
C MET A 159 -1.30 -10.84 6.89
N GLY A 160 -0.64 -11.83 6.29
CA GLY A 160 -0.15 -13.01 7.02
C GLY A 160 1.08 -12.74 7.88
N LEU A 161 1.97 -11.81 7.48
CA LEU A 161 3.26 -11.62 8.15
C LEU A 161 3.29 -10.43 9.12
N HIS A 162 2.66 -9.29 8.80
CA HIS A 162 2.75 -8.11 9.67
C HIS A 162 2.19 -8.34 11.07
N PRO A 163 0.99 -8.94 11.27
CA PRO A 163 0.45 -9.12 12.63
C PRO A 163 1.33 -9.99 13.52
N PRO A 164 1.75 -11.22 13.12
CA PRO A 164 2.60 -12.05 13.97
C PRO A 164 3.99 -11.45 14.20
N ILE A 165 4.61 -10.82 13.18
CA ILE A 165 5.88 -10.12 13.34
C ILE A 165 5.71 -8.94 14.30
N SER A 166 4.64 -8.16 14.17
CA SER A 166 4.34 -7.05 15.08
C SER A 166 4.18 -7.54 16.52
N ASN A 167 3.43 -8.63 16.75
CA ASN A 167 3.27 -9.20 18.09
C ASN A 167 4.61 -9.63 18.69
N TYR A 168 5.44 -10.34 17.91
CA TYR A 168 6.77 -10.73 18.34
C TYR A 168 7.63 -9.51 18.72
N LEU A 169 7.64 -8.48 17.89
CA LEU A 169 8.39 -7.25 18.17
C LEU A 169 7.88 -6.52 19.42
N ILE A 170 6.56 -6.53 19.64
CA ILE A 170 5.94 -5.95 20.84
C ILE A 170 6.40 -6.70 22.09
N GLU A 171 6.41 -8.03 22.06
CA GLU A 171 6.82 -8.85 23.20
C GLU A 171 8.30 -8.68 23.56
N VAL A 172 9.16 -8.53 22.54
CA VAL A 172 10.63 -8.47 22.76
C VAL A 172 11.11 -7.04 23.04
N TYR A 173 10.59 -6.04 22.32
CA TYR A 173 11.13 -4.68 22.33
C TYR A 173 10.11 -3.63 22.81
N GLY A 174 8.88 -4.01 23.05
CA GLY A 174 7.78 -3.09 23.31
C GLY A 174 7.23 -2.43 22.04
N TRP A 175 6.00 -1.91 22.12
CA TRP A 175 5.29 -1.42 20.94
C TRP A 175 5.92 -0.19 20.27
N ARG A 176 6.60 0.67 21.03
CA ARG A 176 7.27 1.85 20.47
C ARG A 176 8.43 1.47 19.57
N MET A 177 9.31 0.60 20.07
CA MET A 177 10.45 0.13 19.29
C MET A 177 10.00 -0.77 18.13
N ALA A 178 8.92 -1.53 18.29
CA ALA A 178 8.32 -2.30 17.19
C ALA A 178 7.98 -1.40 16.00
N TRP A 179 7.38 -0.22 16.23
CA TRP A 179 7.09 0.74 15.16
C TRP A 179 8.36 1.35 14.53
N VAL A 180 9.40 1.57 15.30
CA VAL A 180 10.71 2.00 14.77
C VAL A 180 11.27 0.94 13.83
N ILE A 181 11.27 -0.32 14.25
CA ILE A 181 11.76 -1.45 13.44
C ILE A 181 10.91 -1.61 12.17
N ILE A 182 9.58 -1.54 12.26
CA ILE A 182 8.68 -1.57 11.09
C ILE A 182 9.01 -0.42 10.14
N GLY A 183 9.22 0.80 10.64
CA GLY A 183 9.59 1.96 9.81
C GLY A 183 10.89 1.74 9.04
N PHE A 184 11.94 1.31 9.71
CA PHE A 184 13.21 0.99 9.04
C PHE A 184 13.08 -0.19 8.07
N SER A 185 12.31 -1.22 8.40
CA SER A 185 12.09 -2.35 7.51
C SER A 185 11.41 -1.95 6.20
N THR A 186 10.46 -1.00 6.23
CA THR A 186 9.85 -0.48 5.00
C THR A 186 10.89 0.18 4.09
N TRP A 187 11.83 0.94 4.65
CA TRP A 187 12.92 1.56 3.88
C TRP A 187 13.89 0.53 3.30
N ILE A 188 14.33 -0.43 4.12
CA ILE A 188 15.28 -1.46 3.70
C ILE A 188 14.70 -2.35 2.58
N ILE A 189 13.42 -2.70 2.69
CA ILE A 189 12.77 -3.58 1.71
C ILE A 189 12.47 -2.83 0.41
N MET A 190 11.99 -1.58 0.49
CA MET A 190 11.40 -0.92 -0.67
C MET A 190 12.34 0.08 -1.36
N LEU A 191 13.21 0.81 -0.64
CA LEU A 191 14.05 1.83 -1.27
C LEU A 191 15.07 1.25 -2.27
N PRO A 192 15.79 0.14 -1.97
CA PRO A 192 16.75 -0.39 -2.93
C PRO A 192 16.11 -0.76 -4.28
N PRO A 193 15.05 -1.58 -4.35
CA PRO A 193 14.43 -1.90 -5.64
C PRO A 193 13.83 -0.67 -6.34
N LEU A 194 13.30 0.31 -5.61
CA LEU A 194 12.80 1.54 -6.20
C LEU A 194 13.91 2.41 -6.82
N ILE A 195 15.06 2.51 -6.11
CA ILE A 195 16.17 3.34 -6.56
C ILE A 195 16.91 2.68 -7.74
N PHE A 196 17.12 1.37 -7.67
CA PHE A 196 17.98 0.67 -8.62
C PHE A 196 17.23 0.00 -9.77
N LEU A 197 15.96 -0.38 -9.59
CA LEU A 197 15.22 -1.19 -10.58
C LEU A 197 13.93 -0.55 -11.09
N ALA A 198 13.36 0.45 -10.40
CA ALA A 198 12.10 1.02 -10.87
C ALA A 198 12.30 1.91 -12.11
N VAL A 199 11.49 1.67 -13.13
CA VAL A 199 11.37 2.49 -14.33
C VAL A 199 9.89 2.87 -14.48
N ASN A 200 9.58 4.15 -14.75
CA ASN A 200 8.19 4.61 -14.75
C ASN A 200 7.33 3.88 -15.79
N LYS A 201 7.80 3.82 -17.02
CA LYS A 201 7.06 3.25 -18.16
C LYS A 201 8.01 2.59 -19.16
N PRO A 202 7.55 1.61 -19.93
CA PRO A 202 8.39 0.88 -20.88
C PRO A 202 9.00 1.78 -21.96
N GLU A 203 8.32 2.86 -22.35
CA GLU A 203 8.83 3.80 -23.37
C GLU A 203 10.11 4.52 -22.93
N ASP A 204 10.32 4.70 -21.62
CA ASP A 204 11.53 5.33 -21.07
C ASP A 204 12.80 4.50 -21.34
N VAL A 205 12.63 3.23 -21.69
CA VAL A 205 13.72 2.29 -22.04
C VAL A 205 13.53 1.67 -23.42
N ASN A 206 12.80 2.34 -24.30
CA ASN A 206 12.52 1.94 -25.69
C ASN A 206 11.78 0.59 -25.82
N MET A 207 10.94 0.24 -24.85
CA MET A 207 10.09 -0.95 -24.87
C MET A 207 8.62 -0.56 -25.09
N LEU A 208 7.81 -1.57 -25.42
CA LEU A 208 6.36 -1.44 -25.47
C LEU A 208 5.72 -2.22 -24.31
N PRO A 209 4.50 -1.84 -23.89
CA PRO A 209 3.74 -2.60 -22.91
C PRO A 209 3.60 -4.07 -23.33
N ASP A 210 3.50 -4.96 -22.32
CA ASP A 210 3.42 -6.42 -22.51
C ASP A 210 4.63 -7.05 -23.21
N GLY A 211 5.70 -6.31 -23.48
CA GLY A 211 6.85 -6.78 -24.25
C GLY A 211 6.54 -6.97 -25.74
N ALA A 212 5.53 -6.26 -26.25
CA ALA A 212 5.20 -6.33 -27.68
C ALA A 212 6.38 -5.88 -28.54
N GLU A 213 6.64 -6.59 -29.65
CA GLU A 213 7.58 -6.13 -30.68
C GLU A 213 6.99 -4.93 -31.42
N LYS A 214 7.86 -3.98 -31.85
CA LYS A 214 7.41 -2.88 -32.69
C LYS A 214 6.82 -3.45 -33.96
N ILE A 215 5.51 -3.42 -34.08
CA ILE A 215 4.85 -3.72 -35.33
C ILE A 215 5.15 -2.57 -36.28
N THR A 216 6.11 -2.79 -37.17
CA THR A 216 6.30 -2.00 -38.36
C THR A 216 5.04 -2.17 -39.21
N ASN A 217 4.27 -1.09 -39.37
CA ASN A 217 3.12 -0.99 -40.29
C ASN A 217 1.76 -1.58 -39.83
N GLU A 218 1.25 -1.20 -38.67
CA GLU A 218 -0.20 -1.05 -38.58
C GLU A 218 -0.56 0.36 -38.16
N LYS A 219 -1.41 0.98 -38.99
CA LYS A 219 -1.95 2.32 -38.81
C LYS A 219 -2.37 2.51 -37.35
N ASN A 220 -1.80 3.54 -36.72
CA ASN A 220 -2.21 4.09 -35.44
C ASN A 220 -3.74 4.35 -35.37
N THR A 221 -4.53 3.34 -35.27
CA THR A 221 -5.81 3.44 -34.60
C THR A 221 -5.50 3.34 -33.10
N LYS A 222 -4.97 4.43 -32.54
CA LYS A 222 -5.17 4.71 -31.11
C LYS A 222 -6.68 4.61 -30.93
N SER A 223 -7.15 3.45 -30.47
CA SER A 223 -8.49 3.38 -29.93
C SER A 223 -8.54 4.46 -28.86
N LYS A 224 -9.20 5.55 -29.16
CA LYS A 224 -9.44 6.64 -28.20
C LYS A 224 -10.11 5.95 -27.02
N ILE A 225 -9.38 5.72 -25.94
CA ILE A 225 -10.00 5.23 -24.70
C ILE A 225 -10.93 6.37 -24.31
N ILE A 226 -12.21 6.18 -24.58
CA ILE A 226 -13.27 7.12 -24.21
C ILE A 226 -13.46 6.88 -22.71
N GLY A 227 -12.65 7.55 -21.89
CA GLY A 227 -12.85 7.60 -20.45
C GLY A 227 -13.89 8.65 -20.09
N LEU A 228 -14.67 8.41 -19.06
CA LEU A 228 -15.56 9.41 -18.48
C LEU A 228 -14.79 10.40 -17.62
N ASN A 229 -15.09 11.68 -17.74
CA ASN A 229 -14.64 12.68 -16.78
C ASN A 229 -15.35 12.48 -15.43
N LEU A 230 -14.79 13.00 -14.34
CA LEU A 230 -15.41 12.89 -13.01
C LEU A 230 -16.87 13.37 -12.99
N SER A 231 -17.15 14.49 -13.65
CA SER A 231 -18.51 15.06 -13.73
C SER A 231 -19.50 14.19 -14.52
N GLU A 232 -19.02 13.40 -15.46
CA GLU A 232 -19.80 12.43 -16.22
C GLU A 232 -20.00 11.15 -15.41
N ALA A 233 -18.93 10.63 -14.79
CA ALA A 233 -19.00 9.45 -13.93
C ALA A 233 -19.97 9.63 -12.75
N LEU A 234 -20.01 10.81 -12.15
CA LEU A 234 -20.94 11.14 -11.06
C LEU A 234 -22.43 11.20 -11.50
N LYS A 235 -22.74 11.20 -12.79
CA LYS A 235 -24.11 11.12 -13.30
C LYS A 235 -24.56 9.67 -13.55
N GLU A 236 -23.61 8.73 -13.57
CA GLU A 236 -23.89 7.33 -13.87
C GLU A 236 -24.34 6.56 -12.62
N LYS A 237 -25.49 5.88 -12.71
CA LYS A 237 -26.01 5.03 -11.62
C LYS A 237 -25.04 3.91 -11.24
N CYS A 238 -24.33 3.35 -12.24
CA CYS A 238 -23.35 2.30 -12.05
C CYS A 238 -22.20 2.72 -11.10
N PHE A 239 -21.81 4.01 -11.16
CA PHE A 239 -20.80 4.57 -10.25
C PHE A 239 -21.23 4.43 -8.78
N TYR A 240 -22.45 4.78 -8.43
CA TYR A 240 -22.94 4.70 -7.05
C TYR A 240 -23.13 3.26 -6.57
N ILE A 241 -23.59 2.36 -7.45
CA ILE A 241 -23.72 0.92 -7.11
C ILE A 241 -22.36 0.33 -6.80
N LEU A 242 -21.35 0.58 -7.64
CA LEU A 242 -19.99 0.12 -7.42
C LEU A 242 -19.37 0.76 -6.17
N ALA A 243 -19.55 2.08 -5.99
CA ALA A 243 -19.04 2.79 -4.82
C ALA A 243 -19.63 2.23 -3.53
N PHE A 244 -20.94 1.97 -3.48
CA PHE A 244 -21.59 1.39 -2.32
C PHE A 244 -21.13 -0.06 -2.05
N SER A 245 -20.98 -0.88 -3.10
CA SER A 245 -20.51 -2.26 -2.97
C SER A 245 -19.09 -2.30 -2.40
N PHE A 246 -18.16 -1.52 -2.95
CA PHE A 246 -16.78 -1.44 -2.43
C PHE A 246 -16.72 -0.84 -1.03
N PHE A 247 -17.53 0.17 -0.73
CA PHE A 247 -17.62 0.77 0.60
C PHE A 247 -18.06 -0.27 1.63
N SER A 248 -19.15 -1.01 1.37
CA SER A 248 -19.72 -1.97 2.32
C SER A 248 -18.72 -3.09 2.65
N ILE A 249 -18.09 -3.70 1.63
CA ILE A 249 -17.08 -4.73 1.82
C ILE A 249 -15.87 -4.19 2.60
N SER A 250 -15.35 -3.03 2.17
CA SER A 250 -14.18 -2.42 2.80
C SER A 250 -14.45 -2.04 4.26
N MET A 251 -15.64 -1.55 4.58
CA MET A 251 -16.03 -1.20 5.95
C MET A 251 -16.03 -2.43 6.85
N LEU A 252 -16.69 -3.51 6.44
CA LEU A 252 -16.77 -4.74 7.22
C LEU A 252 -15.40 -5.39 7.44
N VAL A 253 -14.63 -5.55 6.36
CA VAL A 253 -13.29 -6.15 6.42
C VAL A 253 -12.34 -5.32 7.27
N THR A 254 -12.38 -3.99 7.13
CA THR A 254 -11.52 -3.09 7.92
C THR A 254 -11.87 -3.16 9.41
N ALA A 255 -13.15 -3.14 9.75
CA ALA A 255 -13.59 -3.24 11.15
C ALA A 255 -13.16 -4.58 11.76
N LEU A 256 -13.39 -5.68 11.05
CA LEU A 256 -12.97 -7.01 11.49
C LEU A 256 -11.46 -7.09 11.73
N HIS A 257 -10.67 -6.71 10.73
CA HIS A 257 -9.21 -6.76 10.84
C HIS A 257 -8.66 -5.83 11.92
N PHE A 258 -9.27 -4.67 12.14
CA PHE A 258 -8.81 -3.71 13.14
C PHE A 258 -9.01 -4.22 14.57
N PHE A 259 -10.13 -4.90 14.83
CA PHE A 259 -10.46 -5.41 16.16
C PHE A 259 -10.18 -6.90 16.34
N GLN A 260 -9.69 -7.62 15.35
CA GLN A 260 -9.55 -9.08 15.37
C GLN A 260 -8.80 -9.57 16.60
N VAL A 261 -7.64 -9.01 16.92
CA VAL A 261 -6.86 -9.44 18.10
C VAL A 261 -7.61 -9.13 19.39
N THR A 262 -8.22 -7.96 19.51
CA THR A 262 -9.02 -7.59 20.69
C THR A 262 -10.20 -8.56 20.88
N ILE A 263 -10.95 -8.85 19.82
CA ILE A 263 -12.09 -9.79 19.87
C ILE A 263 -11.62 -11.19 20.30
N LEU A 264 -10.54 -11.69 19.70
CA LEU A 264 -10.04 -13.02 19.99
C LEU A 264 -9.48 -13.13 21.42
N ASN A 265 -8.86 -12.07 21.92
CA ASN A 265 -8.38 -12.03 23.30
C ASN A 265 -9.51 -11.93 24.31
N GLU A 266 -10.48 -11.02 24.14
CA GLU A 266 -11.50 -10.69 25.13
C GLU A 266 -12.65 -11.71 25.16
N TYR A 267 -13.12 -12.18 24.00
CA TYR A 267 -14.27 -13.07 23.91
C TYR A 267 -13.92 -14.55 23.81
N PHE A 268 -12.75 -14.88 23.26
CA PHE A 268 -12.32 -16.27 23.09
C PHE A 268 -11.14 -16.67 23.98
N ASN A 269 -10.63 -15.75 24.81
CA ASN A 269 -9.48 -15.96 25.70
C ASN A 269 -8.23 -16.53 24.99
N LEU A 270 -8.04 -16.22 23.70
CA LEU A 270 -6.86 -16.62 22.95
C LEU A 270 -5.69 -15.69 23.25
N SER A 271 -4.48 -16.22 23.30
CA SER A 271 -3.27 -15.37 23.41
C SER A 271 -3.10 -14.49 22.16
N SER A 272 -2.48 -13.32 22.34
CA SER A 272 -2.19 -12.41 21.20
C SER A 272 -1.33 -13.09 20.14
N GLN A 273 -0.45 -14.00 20.53
CA GLN A 273 0.35 -14.80 19.60
C GLN A 273 -0.53 -15.66 18.67
N ILE A 274 -1.50 -16.39 19.22
CA ILE A 274 -2.45 -17.19 18.44
C ILE A 274 -3.35 -16.26 17.60
N ALA A 275 -3.90 -15.21 18.20
CA ALA A 275 -4.81 -14.29 17.56
C ALA A 275 -4.18 -13.61 16.31
N THR A 276 -2.88 -13.29 16.36
CA THR A 276 -2.16 -12.69 15.24
C THR A 276 -1.79 -13.69 14.14
N THR A 277 -1.58 -14.98 14.47
CA THR A 277 -1.33 -16.01 13.45
C THR A 277 -2.59 -16.37 12.65
N LEU A 278 -3.78 -16.10 13.18
CA LEU A 278 -5.05 -16.30 12.44
C LEU A 278 -5.30 -15.30 11.31
N PHE A 279 -4.40 -14.34 11.10
CA PHE A 279 -4.36 -13.53 9.87
C PHE A 279 -3.71 -14.24 8.68
N ILE A 280 -3.03 -15.37 8.90
CA ILE A 280 -2.42 -16.16 7.81
C ILE A 280 -3.57 -16.81 7.03
N PRO A 281 -3.67 -16.54 5.70
CA PRO A 281 -4.74 -17.07 4.87
C PRO A 281 -4.70 -18.60 4.74
#